data_1b7b73b6c8dceee96faa80d1752eae5a
#
_entry.id   1b7b73b6c8dceee96faa80d1752eae5a
#
_cell.length_a   1.000
_cell.length_b   1.000
_cell.length_c   1.000
_cell.angle_alpha   90.00
_cell.angle_beta   90.00
_cell.angle_gamma   90.00
#
_symmetry.space_group_name_H-M   'P 1'
#
loop_
_entity.id
_entity.type
_entity.pdbx_description
1 polymer ?
#
loop_
_entity_poly.entity_id
_entity_poly.type
_entity_poly.pdbx_seq_one_letter_code
_entity_poly.pdbx_strand_id
1 'polypeptide(L)'
;ARQAFWERGLDFNHGTGHGVGYLLNVHERPNGFRWKMVPERMENAVLEEGMLTSDEPGIYIEGSHGIRTENLMLCRKAEKNMYGQFMRFEFVTMVPIDLDGIDTQYMTEKDVELLNNYHKEVYEKISPYLEGDEKEWLKEATRTISK
;
A
#
# COMPACT_ATOMS: atom_id res chain seq x y z
N ALA A 1 -9.19 -0.56 -4.70
CA ALA A 1 -8.28 0.38 -5.38
C ALA A 1 -8.93 0.98 -6.64
N ARG A 2 -9.36 0.18 -7.63
CA ARG A 2 -9.85 0.70 -8.93
C ARG A 2 -11.13 1.51 -8.87
N GLN A 3 -12.02 1.29 -7.93
CA GLN A 3 -13.29 1.99 -7.84
C GLN A 3 -13.10 3.51 -7.83
N ALA A 4 -12.16 4.02 -7.03
CA ALA A 4 -11.87 5.45 -6.93
C ALA A 4 -11.42 6.08 -8.27
N PHE A 5 -10.74 5.30 -9.11
CA PHE A 5 -10.36 5.72 -10.46
C PHE A 5 -11.54 5.69 -11.41
N TRP A 6 -12.33 4.60 -11.41
CA TRP A 6 -13.47 4.45 -12.31
C TRP A 6 -14.55 5.51 -12.09
N GLU A 7 -14.79 5.92 -10.85
CA GLU A 7 -15.72 7.01 -10.51
C GLU A 7 -15.29 8.35 -11.14
N ARG A 8 -14.04 8.45 -11.59
CA ARG A 8 -13.46 9.63 -12.26
C ARG A 8 -13.14 9.39 -13.74
N GLY A 9 -13.59 8.26 -14.30
CA GLY A 9 -13.31 7.89 -15.69
C GLY A 9 -11.84 7.54 -15.95
N LEU A 10 -11.10 7.17 -14.91
CA LEU A 10 -9.68 6.81 -14.96
C LEU A 10 -9.49 5.31 -14.70
N ASP A 11 -8.39 4.75 -15.16
CA ASP A 11 -7.96 3.38 -14.86
C ASP A 11 -6.44 3.24 -15.05
N PHE A 12 -5.90 2.10 -14.68
CA PHE A 12 -4.52 1.72 -14.94
C PHE A 12 -4.43 0.28 -15.51
N ASN A 13 -3.45 0.04 -16.38
CA ASN A 13 -3.36 -1.17 -17.20
C ASN A 13 -2.48 -2.29 -16.61
N HIS A 14 -2.00 -2.15 -15.38
CA HIS A 14 -1.22 -3.18 -14.70
C HIS A 14 -2.01 -3.87 -13.59
N GLY A 15 -1.46 -4.93 -12.98
CA GLY A 15 -2.01 -5.52 -11.76
C GLY A 15 -1.97 -4.53 -10.59
N THR A 16 -2.87 -4.68 -9.65
CA THR A 16 -2.87 -3.84 -8.43
C THR A 16 -1.81 -4.30 -7.44
N GLY A 17 -1.37 -5.56 -7.54
CA GLY A 17 -0.32 -6.10 -6.70
C GLY A 17 0.10 -7.51 -7.11
N HIS A 18 1.22 -7.94 -6.58
CA HIS A 18 1.83 -9.24 -6.85
C HIS A 18 2.50 -9.79 -5.60
N GLY A 19 2.75 -11.08 -5.56
CA GLY A 19 3.59 -11.70 -4.54
C GLY A 19 5.03 -11.24 -4.68
N VAL A 20 5.73 -11.18 -3.55
CA VAL A 20 7.16 -10.86 -3.47
C VAL A 20 7.89 -12.06 -2.92
N GLY A 21 8.87 -12.54 -3.66
CA GLY A 21 9.63 -13.73 -3.33
C GLY A 21 10.82 -13.47 -2.43
N TYR A 22 11.29 -14.55 -1.86
CA TYR A 22 12.55 -14.61 -1.15
C TYR A 22 13.71 -14.43 -2.14
N LEU A 23 14.82 -13.88 -1.72
CA LEU A 23 16.00 -13.62 -2.55
C LEU A 23 15.77 -12.68 -3.75
N LEU A 24 15.06 -11.59 -3.53
CA LEU A 24 14.87 -10.51 -4.51
C LEU A 24 14.09 -10.89 -5.78
N ASN A 25 13.33 -11.96 -5.78
CA ASN A 25 12.38 -12.19 -6.85
C ASN A 25 11.16 -11.28 -6.66
N VAL A 26 11.24 -10.06 -7.16
CA VAL A 26 10.28 -8.99 -6.90
C VAL A 26 8.87 -9.35 -7.37
N HIS A 27 8.72 -10.15 -8.43
CA HIS A 27 7.45 -10.66 -8.91
C HIS A 27 7.38 -12.17 -8.74
N GLU A 28 6.88 -12.65 -7.63
CA GLU A 28 6.77 -14.08 -7.37
C GLU A 28 5.33 -14.51 -7.12
N ARG A 29 4.98 -15.68 -7.71
CA ARG A 29 3.70 -16.35 -7.48
C ARG A 29 3.66 -16.97 -6.07
N PRO A 30 2.49 -17.41 -5.55
CA PRO A 30 1.21 -17.59 -6.26
C PRO A 30 0.18 -16.48 -6.03
N ASN A 31 0.47 -15.46 -5.23
CA ASN A 31 -0.49 -14.42 -4.84
C ASN A 31 -0.36 -13.13 -5.65
N GLY A 32 -1.45 -12.37 -5.71
CA GLY A 32 -1.51 -11.08 -6.40
C GLY A 32 -2.91 -10.48 -6.36
N PHE A 33 -3.00 -9.20 -6.69
CA PHE A 33 -4.27 -8.47 -6.79
C PHE A 33 -4.52 -8.08 -8.23
N ARG A 34 -5.54 -8.70 -8.83
CA ARG A 34 -5.97 -8.41 -10.21
C ARG A 34 -7.48 -8.35 -10.28
N TRP A 35 -7.99 -7.42 -11.08
CA TRP A 35 -9.43 -7.34 -11.32
C TRP A 35 -9.95 -8.39 -12.32
N LYS A 36 -9.04 -9.03 -13.07
CA LYS A 36 -9.36 -10.14 -13.96
C LYS A 36 -8.32 -11.25 -13.84
N MET A 37 -8.76 -12.48 -14.06
CA MET A 37 -7.87 -13.63 -14.12
C MET A 37 -6.98 -13.57 -15.35
N VAL A 38 -5.70 -13.83 -15.16
CA VAL A 38 -4.70 -13.99 -16.22
C VAL A 38 -4.05 -15.38 -16.03
N PRO A 39 -4.56 -16.42 -16.71
CA PRO A 39 -4.17 -17.80 -16.44
C PRO A 39 -2.66 -18.05 -16.50
N GLU A 40 -1.97 -17.39 -17.42
CA GLU A 40 -0.52 -17.51 -17.63
C GLU A 40 0.30 -17.02 -16.42
N ARG A 41 -0.28 -16.16 -15.61
CA ARG A 41 0.39 -15.62 -14.41
C ARG A 41 0.24 -16.52 -13.20
N MET A 42 -0.79 -17.37 -13.16
CA MET A 42 -1.10 -18.27 -12.03
C MET A 42 -1.12 -17.55 -10.65
N GLU A 43 -1.56 -16.27 -10.63
CA GLU A 43 -1.68 -15.43 -9.43
C GLU A 43 -3.12 -15.51 -8.90
N ASN A 44 -3.58 -16.71 -8.58
CA ASN A 44 -4.97 -16.99 -8.19
C ASN A 44 -5.08 -17.75 -6.85
N ALA A 45 -4.02 -17.74 -6.06
CA ALA A 45 -4.04 -18.38 -4.76
C ALA A 45 -4.99 -17.67 -3.79
N VAL A 46 -5.63 -18.44 -2.95
CA VAL A 46 -6.29 -17.91 -1.76
C VAL A 46 -5.20 -17.37 -0.83
N LEU A 47 -5.41 -16.16 -0.31
CA LEU A 47 -4.45 -15.54 0.58
C LEU A 47 -4.35 -16.31 1.90
N GLU A 48 -3.15 -16.66 2.29
CA GLU A 48 -2.82 -17.35 3.53
C GLU A 48 -1.90 -16.51 4.41
N GLU A 49 -1.88 -16.84 5.69
CA GLU A 49 -0.98 -16.19 6.65
C GLU A 49 0.48 -16.33 6.22
N GLY A 50 1.21 -15.22 6.25
CA GLY A 50 2.61 -15.14 5.84
C GLY A 50 2.83 -14.75 4.38
N MET A 51 1.79 -14.72 3.54
CA MET A 51 1.93 -14.23 2.17
C MET A 51 2.19 -12.73 2.15
N LEU A 52 3.24 -12.33 1.43
CA LEU A 52 3.61 -10.96 1.17
C LEU A 52 3.12 -10.55 -0.20
N THR A 53 2.39 -9.43 -0.30
CA THR A 53 1.79 -8.95 -1.55
C THR A 53 1.97 -7.44 -1.64
N SER A 54 2.36 -6.92 -2.80
CA SER A 54 2.33 -5.48 -3.05
C SER A 54 0.89 -4.97 -3.20
N ASP A 55 0.68 -3.70 -2.87
CA ASP A 55 -0.51 -2.91 -3.22
C ASP A 55 -0.02 -1.62 -3.85
N GLU A 56 -0.18 -1.53 -5.17
CA GLU A 56 0.51 -0.55 -6.02
C GLU A 56 -0.42 0.09 -7.06
N PRO A 57 -1.59 0.59 -6.68
CA PRO A 57 -2.43 1.33 -7.61
C PRO A 57 -1.70 2.58 -8.14
N GLY A 58 -2.01 2.98 -9.36
CA GLY A 58 -1.37 4.15 -9.95
C GLY A 58 -2.22 4.84 -11.00
N ILE A 59 -1.83 6.04 -11.37
CA ILE A 59 -2.38 6.80 -12.48
C ILE A 59 -1.24 7.21 -13.42
N TYR A 60 -1.49 7.14 -14.72
CA TYR A 60 -0.48 7.44 -15.72
C TYR A 60 -1.14 8.22 -16.87
N ILE A 61 -0.76 9.47 -17.03
CA ILE A 61 -1.29 10.38 -18.06
C ILE A 61 -0.20 10.60 -19.10
N GLU A 62 -0.43 10.12 -20.31
CA GLU A 62 0.52 10.20 -21.41
C GLU A 62 0.92 11.65 -21.69
N GLY A 63 2.23 11.89 -21.80
CA GLY A 63 2.79 13.21 -22.03
C GLY A 63 2.72 14.18 -20.85
N SER A 64 2.25 13.73 -19.69
CA SER A 64 2.12 14.55 -18.49
C SER A 64 2.85 13.94 -17.28
N HIS A 65 2.25 13.00 -16.57
CA HIS A 65 2.84 12.46 -15.34
C HIS A 65 2.33 11.05 -15.03
N GLY A 66 3.03 10.38 -14.10
CA GLY A 66 2.57 9.16 -13.46
C GLY A 66 2.77 9.23 -11.95
N ILE A 67 1.82 8.69 -11.21
CA ILE A 67 1.87 8.59 -9.76
C ILE A 67 1.51 7.16 -9.36
N ARG A 68 2.33 6.53 -8.53
CA ARG A 68 2.06 5.26 -7.88
C ARG A 68 2.29 5.42 -6.38
N THR A 69 1.34 4.98 -5.58
CA THR A 69 1.54 4.78 -4.15
C THR A 69 1.60 3.28 -3.90
N GLU A 70 2.68 2.82 -3.28
CA GLU A 70 2.94 1.39 -3.14
C GLU A 70 3.37 1.04 -1.73
N ASN A 71 2.75 -0.01 -1.20
CA ASN A 71 3.15 -0.67 0.03
C ASN A 71 3.21 -2.19 -0.16
N LEU A 72 4.09 -2.83 0.59
CA LEU A 72 4.06 -4.27 0.78
C LEU A 72 3.18 -4.59 1.98
N MET A 73 2.34 -5.59 1.82
CA MET A 73 1.37 -6.03 2.82
C MET A 73 1.56 -7.50 3.16
N LEU A 74 1.71 -7.77 4.45
CA LEU A 74 1.82 -9.11 5.00
C LEU A 74 0.44 -9.59 5.46
N CYS A 75 -0.01 -10.74 4.91
CA CYS A 75 -1.26 -11.36 5.30
C CYS A 75 -1.15 -11.99 6.68
N ARG A 76 -2.07 -11.67 7.58
CA ARG A 76 -2.16 -12.16 8.95
C ARG A 76 -3.55 -12.68 9.28
N LYS A 77 -3.62 -13.63 10.18
CA LYS A 77 -4.90 -14.00 10.80
C LYS A 77 -5.44 -12.85 11.64
N ALA A 78 -6.72 -12.62 11.53
CA ALA A 78 -7.50 -11.72 12.36
C ALA A 78 -8.45 -12.54 13.25
N GLU A 79 -9.63 -12.00 13.52
CA GLU A 79 -10.67 -12.66 14.31
C GLU A 79 -11.13 -13.98 13.68
N LYS A 80 -11.40 -14.97 14.53
CA LYS A 80 -12.12 -16.19 14.16
C LYS A 80 -13.48 -16.21 14.85
N ASN A 81 -14.52 -16.34 14.07
CA ASN A 81 -15.90 -16.40 14.58
C ASN A 81 -16.74 -17.45 13.84
N MET A 82 -18.07 -17.41 14.01
CA MET A 82 -18.99 -18.36 13.38
C MET A 82 -18.97 -18.35 11.85
N TYR A 83 -18.50 -17.27 11.21
CA TYR A 83 -18.38 -17.14 9.76
C TYR A 83 -17.04 -17.62 9.23
N GLY A 84 -16.07 -17.96 10.10
CA GLY A 84 -14.78 -18.49 9.72
C GLY A 84 -13.59 -17.68 10.27
N GLN A 85 -12.43 -17.90 9.65
CA GLN A 85 -11.19 -17.17 9.93
C GLN A 85 -11.12 -15.93 9.04
N PHE A 86 -11.18 -14.76 9.66
CA PHE A 86 -10.91 -13.49 8.97
C PHE A 86 -9.41 -13.26 8.86
N MET A 87 -9.02 -12.55 7.80
CA MET A 87 -7.64 -12.16 7.56
C MET A 87 -7.53 -10.63 7.56
N ARG A 88 -6.33 -10.12 7.82
CA ARG A 88 -5.98 -8.69 7.74
C ARG A 88 -4.63 -8.54 7.08
N PHE A 89 -4.30 -7.32 6.68
CA PHE A 89 -2.98 -6.97 6.19
C PHE A 89 -2.26 -6.07 7.20
N GLU A 90 -0.95 -6.28 7.30
CA GLU A 90 -0.02 -5.40 8.01
C GLU A 90 0.92 -4.79 6.97
N PHE A 91 1.09 -3.48 6.97
CA PHE A 91 2.08 -2.82 6.14
C PHE A 91 3.48 -3.12 6.64
N VAL A 92 4.37 -3.48 5.73
CA VAL A 92 5.78 -3.76 6.05
C VAL A 92 6.74 -2.77 5.40
N THR A 93 6.29 -1.99 4.43
CA THR A 93 7.06 -0.86 3.90
C THR A 93 7.00 0.29 4.90
N MET A 94 8.18 0.71 5.40
CA MET A 94 8.29 1.80 6.38
C MET A 94 8.92 3.02 5.75
N VAL A 95 8.27 3.56 4.72
CA VAL A 95 8.68 4.77 3.99
C VAL A 95 7.53 5.77 4.02
N PRO A 96 7.79 7.07 4.33
CA PRO A 96 6.75 8.09 4.28
C PRO A 96 6.12 8.19 2.89
N ILE A 97 4.80 8.39 2.85
CA ILE A 97 4.10 8.81 1.64
C ILE A 97 4.30 10.33 1.51
N ASP A 98 4.66 10.77 0.31
CA ASP A 98 4.89 12.18 0.03
C ASP A 98 3.61 13.00 0.23
N LEU A 99 3.60 13.86 1.25
CA LEU A 99 2.46 14.68 1.62
C LEU A 99 2.26 15.89 0.70
N ASP A 100 3.30 16.32 -0.02
CA ASP A 100 3.21 17.47 -0.90
C ASP A 100 2.37 17.17 -2.16
N GLY A 101 2.22 15.87 -2.49
CA GLY A 101 1.33 15.40 -3.55
C GLY A 101 -0.12 15.15 -3.12
N ILE A 102 -0.48 15.40 -1.85
CA ILE A 102 -1.79 15.05 -1.29
C ILE A 102 -2.65 16.30 -1.09
N ASP A 103 -3.83 16.30 -1.71
CA ASP A 103 -4.86 17.31 -1.47
C ASP A 103 -5.93 16.74 -0.54
N THR A 104 -5.92 17.18 0.73
CA THR A 104 -6.80 16.65 1.78
C THR A 104 -8.28 16.96 1.54
N GLN A 105 -8.64 17.92 0.66
CA GLN A 105 -10.04 18.19 0.32
C GLN A 105 -10.76 16.98 -0.31
N TYR A 106 -9.99 16.08 -0.97
CA TYR A 106 -10.50 14.86 -1.60
C TYR A 106 -10.46 13.63 -0.69
N MET A 107 -9.94 13.76 0.52
CA MET A 107 -9.87 12.69 1.51
C MET A 107 -11.09 12.72 2.44
N THR A 108 -11.50 11.55 2.92
CA THR A 108 -12.40 11.44 4.06
C THR A 108 -11.61 11.64 5.36
N GLU A 109 -12.30 11.93 6.47
CA GLU A 109 -11.66 11.98 7.80
C GLU A 109 -10.94 10.66 8.13
N LYS A 110 -11.53 9.54 7.73
CA LYS A 110 -10.96 8.21 7.92
C LYS A 110 -9.67 8.02 7.10
N ASP A 111 -9.60 8.53 5.88
CA ASP A 111 -8.38 8.44 5.06
C ASP A 111 -7.24 9.25 5.69
N VAL A 112 -7.55 10.44 6.20
CA VAL A 112 -6.58 11.29 6.94
C VAL A 112 -6.09 10.56 8.20
N GLU A 113 -7.01 9.96 8.98
CA GLU A 113 -6.65 9.18 10.16
C GLU A 113 -5.75 8.00 9.81
N LEU A 114 -6.08 7.23 8.77
CA LEU A 114 -5.29 6.09 8.33
C LEU A 114 -3.87 6.49 7.91
N LEU A 115 -3.74 7.58 7.15
CA LEU A 115 -2.43 8.08 6.73
C LEU A 115 -1.61 8.58 7.91
N ASN A 116 -2.21 9.34 8.82
CA ASN A 116 -1.53 9.79 10.03
C ASN A 116 -1.07 8.63 10.91
N ASN A 117 -1.88 7.60 11.07
CA ASN A 117 -1.52 6.40 11.83
C ASN A 117 -0.35 5.64 11.16
N TYR A 118 -0.37 5.51 9.84
CA TYR A 118 0.72 4.93 9.08
C TYR A 118 2.02 5.74 9.26
N HIS A 119 1.98 7.05 9.10
CA HIS A 119 3.14 7.93 9.28
C HIS A 119 3.69 7.90 10.71
N LYS A 120 2.81 7.83 11.70
CA LYS A 120 3.22 7.65 13.09
C LYS A 120 3.99 6.34 13.28
N GLU A 121 3.50 5.25 12.72
CA GLU A 121 4.18 3.95 12.77
C GLU A 121 5.54 3.99 12.06
N VAL A 122 5.62 4.61 10.88
CA VAL A 122 6.88 4.81 10.16
C VAL A 122 7.88 5.58 11.02
N TYR A 123 7.46 6.70 11.61
CA TYR A 123 8.33 7.51 12.47
C TYR A 123 8.81 6.72 13.70
N GLU A 124 7.90 6.06 14.40
CA GLU A 124 8.23 5.28 15.61
C GLU A 124 9.23 4.15 15.33
N LYS A 125 9.10 3.49 14.18
CA LYS A 125 9.97 2.37 13.80
C LYS A 125 11.32 2.80 13.23
N ILE A 126 11.39 3.90 12.50
CA ILE A 126 12.59 4.30 11.76
C ILE A 126 13.42 5.35 12.51
N SER A 127 12.79 6.28 13.22
CA SER A 127 13.51 7.37 13.92
C SER A 127 14.57 6.94 14.93
N PRO A 128 14.51 5.73 15.55
CA PRO A 128 15.59 5.27 16.42
C PRO A 128 16.92 4.95 15.71
N TYR A 129 16.88 4.81 14.39
CA TYR A 129 18.04 4.49 13.55
C TYR A 129 18.63 5.71 12.84
N LEU A 130 18.02 6.88 13.02
CA LEU A 130 18.41 8.13 12.35
C LEU A 130 18.88 9.17 13.36
N GLU A 131 19.82 10.01 12.93
CA GLU A 131 20.35 11.11 13.74
C GLU A 131 20.38 12.43 12.92
N GLY A 132 20.50 13.56 13.62
CA GLY A 132 20.66 14.88 13.02
C GLY A 132 19.60 15.20 11.96
N ASP A 133 20.04 15.66 10.81
CA ASP A 133 19.19 16.14 9.71
C ASP A 133 18.27 15.05 9.13
N GLU A 134 18.70 13.79 9.12
CA GLU A 134 17.89 12.67 8.63
C GLU A 134 16.66 12.44 9.52
N LYS A 135 16.85 12.55 10.83
CA LYS A 135 15.75 12.41 11.80
C LYS A 135 14.76 13.56 11.72
N GLU A 136 15.25 14.79 11.57
CA GLU A 136 14.39 15.96 11.39
C GLU A 136 13.63 15.89 10.04
N TRP A 137 14.29 15.44 8.98
CA TRP A 137 13.62 15.17 7.70
C TRP A 137 12.51 14.14 7.86
N LEU A 138 12.78 12.99 8.52
CA LEU A 138 11.76 11.97 8.74
C LEU A 138 10.56 12.51 9.51
N LYS A 139 10.82 13.33 10.54
CA LYS A 139 9.77 13.96 11.34
C LYS A 139 8.88 14.86 10.49
N GLU A 140 9.47 15.66 9.60
CA GLU A 140 8.73 16.52 8.68
C GLU A 140 7.98 15.69 7.64
N ALA A 141 8.61 14.66 7.04
CA ALA A 141 8.00 13.79 6.06
C ALA A 141 6.82 12.96 6.63
N THR A 142 6.81 12.74 7.95
CA THR A 142 5.74 12.01 8.66
C THR A 142 4.82 12.91 9.47
N ARG A 143 4.83 14.23 9.21
CA ARG A 143 3.99 15.19 9.93
C ARG A 143 2.51 14.84 9.82
N THR A 144 1.76 15.19 10.85
CA THR A 144 0.30 15.02 10.84
C THR A 144 -0.34 16.01 9.87
N ILE A 145 -1.29 15.51 9.09
CA ILE A 145 -2.13 16.34 8.23
C ILE A 145 -3.56 16.44 8.79
N SER A 146 -4.28 17.45 8.37
CA SER A 146 -5.69 17.66 8.69
C SER A 146 -6.50 17.92 7.41
N LYS A 147 -7.80 17.72 7.51
CA LYS A 147 -8.74 18.05 6.45
C LYS A 147 -9.05 19.54 6.45
#